data_3d4ae743f4d115e5da1ee66f7c295e99
#
_entry.id   3d4ae743f4d115e5da1ee66f7c295e99
#
_cell.length_a   1.000
_cell.length_b   1.000
_cell.length_c   1.000
_cell.angle_alpha   90.00
_cell.angle_beta   90.00
_cell.angle_gamma   90.00
#
_symmetry.space_group_name_H-M   'P 1'
#
loop_
_entity.id
_entity.type
_entity.pdbx_description
1 polymer ?
#
loop_
_entity_poly.entity_id
_entity_poly.type
_entity_poly.pdbx_seq_one_letter_code
_entity_poly.pdbx_strand_id
1 'polypeptide(L)'
;KKEAYAKKEQELQNYVSLAIKTVEAYHSRTSTDKLKLEVQEELVKQTNFLFSIVEAEYERNKNSLSEEALKDRLKSIVNATRYGKTGYFWINDFDAVVLIHPINQKLNNQNMHDYKDPNGKQIFKEFAELAKKEKEGFVNYVWPKPGFDKPQEKVSFVKLFKPYNWVIGTGEYVDNITTKIQEEALKTISEMRYANNDYFWINDSNPKMIMHPMNQKLNGTDLSTYADPYGTKLFVEMAKVANAKSQGGLVKYYWDKPNKPNDPKAKFSYV
;
A
#
# COMPACT_ATOMS: atom_id res chain seq x y z
N LYS A 1 -33.60 -6.60 33.42
CA LYS A 1 -32.74 -5.51 32.88
C LYS A 1 -31.25 -5.87 32.89
N LYS A 2 -30.68 -6.36 34.01
CA LYS A 2 -29.25 -6.75 34.11
C LYS A 2 -28.84 -7.82 33.08
N GLU A 3 -29.63 -8.88 32.90
CA GLU A 3 -29.37 -9.94 31.93
C GLU A 3 -29.41 -9.44 30.50
N ALA A 4 -30.34 -8.54 30.16
CA ALA A 4 -30.42 -7.96 28.80
C ALA A 4 -29.19 -7.10 28.46
N TYR A 5 -28.67 -6.35 29.46
CA TYR A 5 -27.43 -5.58 29.29
C TYR A 5 -26.23 -6.50 29.12
N ALA A 6 -26.09 -7.55 29.94
CA ALA A 6 -24.99 -8.51 29.84
C ALA A 6 -24.99 -9.25 28.49
N LYS A 7 -26.19 -9.64 28.02
CA LYS A 7 -26.34 -10.25 26.69
C LYS A 7 -25.92 -9.31 25.56
N LYS A 8 -26.33 -8.04 25.65
CA LYS A 8 -25.97 -7.04 24.62
C LYS A 8 -24.47 -6.70 24.64
N GLU A 9 -23.88 -6.63 25.81
CA GLU A 9 -22.44 -6.45 26.00
C GLU A 9 -21.67 -7.60 25.33
N GLN A 10 -22.05 -8.85 25.60
CA GLN A 10 -21.42 -10.03 25.01
C GLN A 10 -21.57 -10.04 23.47
N GLU A 11 -22.74 -9.66 22.96
CA GLU A 11 -22.99 -9.56 21.53
C GLU A 11 -22.06 -8.52 20.88
N LEU A 12 -21.96 -7.31 21.44
CA LEU A 12 -21.07 -6.25 20.94
C LEU A 12 -19.61 -6.65 21.02
N GLN A 13 -19.19 -7.31 22.11
CA GLN A 13 -17.84 -7.85 22.26
C GLN A 13 -17.51 -8.86 21.15
N ASN A 14 -18.45 -9.74 20.83
CA ASN A 14 -18.27 -10.72 19.76
C ASN A 14 -18.10 -10.04 18.40
N TYR A 15 -18.88 -9.01 18.08
CA TYR A 15 -18.74 -8.24 16.84
C TYR A 15 -17.39 -7.52 16.77
N VAL A 16 -16.98 -6.85 17.83
CA VAL A 16 -15.69 -6.17 17.90
C VAL A 16 -14.53 -7.17 17.77
N SER A 17 -14.63 -8.32 18.42
CA SER A 17 -13.63 -9.40 18.30
C SER A 17 -13.49 -9.87 16.85
N LEU A 18 -14.58 -9.95 16.09
CA LEU A 18 -14.54 -10.30 14.68
C LEU A 18 -13.82 -9.23 13.86
N ALA A 19 -14.13 -7.95 14.10
CA ALA A 19 -13.46 -6.84 13.46
C ALA A 19 -11.96 -6.80 13.79
N ILE A 20 -11.57 -7.03 15.04
CA ILE A 20 -10.16 -7.11 15.46
C ILE A 20 -9.44 -8.25 14.74
N LYS A 21 -10.02 -9.46 14.66
CA LYS A 21 -9.44 -10.57 13.91
C LYS A 21 -9.22 -10.23 12.43
N THR A 22 -10.14 -9.48 11.84
CA THR A 22 -9.98 -8.99 10.46
C THR A 22 -8.78 -8.03 10.35
N VAL A 23 -8.65 -7.07 11.25
CA VAL A 23 -7.49 -6.16 11.30
C VAL A 23 -6.19 -6.94 11.53
N GLU A 24 -6.18 -7.91 12.44
CA GLU A 24 -5.02 -8.76 12.72
C GLU A 24 -4.58 -9.57 11.49
N ALA A 25 -5.53 -10.06 10.69
CA ALA A 25 -5.23 -10.74 9.44
C ALA A 25 -4.50 -9.83 8.45
N TYR A 26 -4.93 -8.59 8.29
CA TYR A 26 -4.21 -7.59 7.49
C TYR A 26 -2.84 -7.23 8.09
N HIS A 27 -2.78 -7.01 9.40
CA HIS A 27 -1.52 -6.69 10.09
C HIS A 27 -0.49 -7.81 9.94
N SER A 28 -0.91 -9.07 9.94
CA SER A 28 -0.02 -10.21 9.74
C SER A 28 0.70 -10.20 8.38
N ARG A 29 0.10 -9.58 7.35
CA ARG A 29 0.71 -9.38 6.03
C ARG A 29 1.83 -8.33 6.04
N THR A 30 1.93 -7.51 7.08
CA THR A 30 2.98 -6.49 7.22
C THR A 30 4.26 -7.01 7.88
N SER A 31 4.32 -8.30 8.22
CA SER A 31 5.58 -8.92 8.64
C SER A 31 6.60 -8.87 7.50
N THR A 32 7.88 -8.70 7.83
CA THR A 32 8.96 -8.50 6.85
C THR A 32 8.95 -9.56 5.74
N ASP A 33 8.80 -10.83 6.09
CA ASP A 33 8.85 -11.93 5.11
C ASP A 33 7.62 -11.93 4.19
N LYS A 34 6.42 -11.75 4.75
CA LYS A 34 5.18 -11.71 3.96
C LYS A 34 5.10 -10.47 3.09
N LEU A 35 5.55 -9.32 3.61
CA LEU A 35 5.60 -8.07 2.87
C LEU A 35 6.53 -8.18 1.66
N LYS A 36 7.70 -8.80 1.85
CA LYS A 36 8.65 -9.08 0.76
C LYS A 36 8.03 -9.97 -0.31
N LEU A 37 7.31 -11.03 0.06
CA LEU A 37 6.63 -11.90 -0.89
C LEU A 37 5.55 -11.16 -1.69
N GLU A 38 4.71 -10.36 -1.05
CA GLU A 38 3.68 -9.59 -1.74
C GLU A 38 4.28 -8.59 -2.74
N VAL A 39 5.36 -7.89 -2.36
CA VAL A 39 6.10 -7.01 -3.26
C VAL A 39 6.63 -7.78 -4.47
N GLN A 40 7.28 -8.91 -4.24
CA GLN A 40 7.88 -9.72 -5.30
C GLN A 40 6.82 -10.26 -6.27
N GLU A 41 5.72 -10.79 -5.76
CA GLU A 41 4.62 -11.30 -6.59
C GLU A 41 4.01 -10.20 -7.47
N GLU A 42 3.78 -9.01 -6.93
CA GLU A 42 3.24 -7.88 -7.68
C GLU A 42 4.21 -7.41 -8.78
N LEU A 43 5.50 -7.29 -8.48
CA LEU A 43 6.51 -6.89 -9.45
C LEU A 43 6.62 -7.89 -10.61
N VAL A 44 6.60 -9.18 -10.32
CA VAL A 44 6.61 -10.24 -11.35
C VAL A 44 5.36 -10.15 -12.23
N LYS A 45 4.20 -10.00 -11.62
CA LYS A 45 2.92 -9.87 -12.33
C LYS A 45 2.92 -8.69 -13.29
N GLN A 46 3.32 -7.50 -12.84
CA GLN A 46 3.37 -6.30 -13.67
C GLN A 46 4.41 -6.41 -14.77
N THR A 47 5.57 -7.00 -14.48
CA THR A 47 6.63 -7.21 -15.48
C THR A 47 6.17 -8.19 -16.57
N ASN A 48 5.56 -9.31 -16.20
CA ASN A 48 5.05 -10.28 -17.17
C ASN A 48 3.93 -9.70 -18.04
N PHE A 49 3.10 -8.82 -17.46
CA PHE A 49 2.09 -8.10 -18.23
C PHE A 49 2.73 -7.19 -19.28
N LEU A 50 3.73 -6.38 -18.89
CA LEU A 50 4.47 -5.54 -19.86
C LEU A 50 5.14 -6.39 -20.92
N PHE A 51 5.82 -7.46 -20.56
CA PHE A 51 6.52 -8.35 -21.49
C PHE A 51 5.57 -8.96 -22.51
N SER A 52 4.35 -9.32 -22.14
CA SER A 52 3.36 -9.82 -23.10
C SER A 52 3.06 -8.81 -24.22
N ILE A 53 3.05 -7.52 -23.90
CA ILE A 53 2.84 -6.44 -24.86
C ILE A 53 4.10 -6.22 -25.72
N VAL A 54 5.26 -6.08 -25.07
CA VAL A 54 6.53 -5.79 -25.74
C VAL A 54 6.92 -6.92 -26.69
N GLU A 55 6.79 -8.17 -26.27
CA GLU A 55 7.07 -9.35 -27.08
C GLU A 55 6.11 -9.46 -28.28
N ALA A 56 4.82 -9.21 -28.08
CA ALA A 56 3.84 -9.20 -29.15
C ALA A 56 4.13 -8.11 -30.19
N GLU A 57 4.49 -6.91 -29.76
CA GLU A 57 4.87 -5.81 -30.65
C GLU A 57 6.17 -6.12 -31.41
N TYR A 58 7.16 -6.71 -30.76
CA TYR A 58 8.38 -7.17 -31.39
C TYR A 58 8.08 -8.21 -32.49
N GLU A 59 7.37 -9.28 -32.17
CA GLU A 59 7.04 -10.35 -33.11
C GLU A 59 6.23 -9.84 -34.32
N ARG A 60 5.31 -8.90 -34.08
CA ARG A 60 4.48 -8.31 -35.15
C ARG A 60 5.29 -7.48 -36.13
N ASN A 61 6.32 -6.79 -35.66
CA ASN A 61 7.00 -5.75 -36.44
C ASN A 61 8.45 -6.08 -36.84
N LYS A 62 9.06 -7.15 -36.32
CA LYS A 62 10.47 -7.48 -36.53
C LYS A 62 10.86 -7.67 -38.00
N ASN A 63 9.90 -8.02 -38.87
CA ASN A 63 10.15 -8.22 -40.30
C ASN A 63 9.65 -7.05 -41.16
N SER A 64 9.00 -6.05 -40.59
CA SER A 64 8.38 -4.91 -41.32
C SER A 64 8.97 -3.55 -40.97
N LEU A 65 9.53 -3.39 -39.79
CA LEU A 65 10.19 -2.17 -39.33
C LEU A 65 11.72 -2.33 -39.35
N SER A 66 12.45 -1.22 -39.55
CA SER A 66 13.88 -1.21 -39.25
C SER A 66 14.14 -1.50 -37.77
N GLU A 67 15.32 -2.02 -37.44
CA GLU A 67 15.70 -2.30 -36.07
C GLU A 67 15.63 -1.04 -35.19
N GLU A 68 16.10 0.10 -35.71
CA GLU A 68 16.03 1.38 -34.98
C GLU A 68 14.58 1.81 -34.71
N ALA A 69 13.73 1.78 -35.73
CA ALA A 69 12.31 2.14 -35.57
C ALA A 69 11.60 1.20 -34.59
N LEU A 70 11.90 -0.08 -34.62
CA LEU A 70 11.32 -1.05 -33.67
C LEU A 70 11.83 -0.84 -32.25
N LYS A 71 13.12 -0.60 -32.05
CA LYS A 71 13.68 -0.24 -30.75
C LYS A 71 13.01 1.01 -30.18
N ASP A 72 12.85 2.05 -30.98
CA ASP A 72 12.19 3.29 -30.54
C ASP A 72 10.72 3.05 -30.15
N ARG A 73 10.01 2.23 -30.91
CA ARG A 73 8.63 1.85 -30.61
C ARG A 73 8.52 1.09 -29.29
N LEU A 74 9.38 0.09 -29.06
CA LEU A 74 9.38 -0.69 -27.83
C LEU A 74 9.79 0.16 -26.61
N LYS A 75 10.80 1.03 -26.74
CA LYS A 75 11.17 2.00 -25.71
C LYS A 75 10.00 2.92 -25.36
N SER A 76 9.26 3.38 -26.37
CA SER A 76 8.08 4.25 -26.16
C SER A 76 6.99 3.53 -25.35
N ILE A 77 6.74 2.26 -25.64
CA ILE A 77 5.77 1.44 -24.88
C ILE A 77 6.21 1.33 -23.42
N VAL A 78 7.46 0.98 -23.16
CA VAL A 78 8.00 0.85 -21.79
C VAL A 78 7.95 2.20 -21.07
N ASN A 79 8.36 3.28 -21.74
CA ASN A 79 8.36 4.63 -21.18
C ASN A 79 6.96 5.14 -20.79
N ALA A 80 5.94 4.72 -21.52
CA ALA A 80 4.56 5.14 -21.30
C ALA A 80 3.80 4.28 -20.29
N THR A 81 4.27 3.06 -20.04
CA THR A 81 3.55 2.11 -19.18
C THR A 81 3.62 2.50 -17.70
N ARG A 82 2.47 2.56 -17.05
CA ARG A 82 2.30 2.84 -15.61
C ARG A 82 1.37 1.82 -15.00
N TYR A 83 1.54 1.58 -13.71
CA TYR A 83 0.61 0.77 -12.91
C TYR A 83 0.52 1.32 -11.49
N GLY A 84 -0.60 1.04 -10.83
CA GLY A 84 -0.88 1.58 -9.50
C GLY A 84 -0.78 3.11 -9.47
N LYS A 85 -0.36 3.65 -8.34
CA LYS A 85 -0.22 5.12 -8.17
C LYS A 85 1.12 5.65 -8.70
N THR A 86 2.19 4.87 -8.58
CA THR A 86 3.57 5.32 -8.82
C THR A 86 4.43 4.36 -9.64
N GLY A 87 3.88 3.21 -10.05
CA GLY A 87 4.62 2.17 -10.77
C GLY A 87 5.07 2.62 -12.16
N TYR A 88 6.30 2.32 -12.50
CA TYR A 88 6.91 2.58 -13.80
C TYR A 88 7.96 1.52 -14.14
N PHE A 89 8.41 1.49 -15.40
CA PHE A 89 9.47 0.62 -15.87
C PHE A 89 10.61 1.45 -16.46
N TRP A 90 11.86 0.95 -16.31
CA TRP A 90 13.03 1.49 -17.00
C TRP A 90 13.66 0.42 -17.87
N ILE A 91 14.59 0.84 -18.73
CA ILE A 91 15.43 -0.04 -19.53
C ILE A 91 16.89 0.37 -19.32
N ASN A 92 17.76 -0.59 -19.02
CA ASN A 92 19.20 -0.47 -19.15
C ASN A 92 19.75 -1.63 -19.99
N ASP A 93 20.94 -1.46 -20.52
CA ASP A 93 21.65 -2.53 -21.24
C ASP A 93 22.61 -3.31 -20.30
N PHE A 94 23.35 -4.26 -20.88
CA PHE A 94 24.32 -5.07 -20.13
C PHE A 94 25.55 -4.30 -19.65
N ASP A 95 25.83 -3.13 -20.21
CA ASP A 95 26.90 -2.25 -19.79
C ASP A 95 26.45 -1.24 -18.70
N ALA A 96 25.23 -1.42 -18.19
CA ALA A 96 24.59 -0.54 -17.23
C ALA A 96 24.33 0.89 -17.75
N VAL A 97 24.22 1.05 -19.06
CA VAL A 97 23.75 2.29 -19.67
C VAL A 97 22.24 2.33 -19.59
N VAL A 98 21.69 3.38 -18.99
CA VAL A 98 20.23 3.58 -18.91
C VAL A 98 19.73 4.05 -20.28
N LEU A 99 18.86 3.28 -20.91
CA LEU A 99 18.26 3.62 -22.20
C LEU A 99 16.99 4.45 -22.06
N ILE A 100 16.16 4.11 -21.07
CA ILE A 100 14.91 4.82 -20.73
C ILE A 100 14.70 4.80 -19.21
N HIS A 101 14.49 6.00 -18.63
CA HIS A 101 13.98 6.16 -17.27
C HIS A 101 12.90 7.24 -17.26
N PRO A 102 11.62 6.87 -17.16
CA PRO A 102 10.51 7.82 -17.39
C PRO A 102 10.38 8.90 -16.32
N ILE A 103 10.83 8.62 -15.09
CA ILE A 103 10.70 9.55 -13.95
C ILE A 103 11.92 10.45 -13.84
N ASN A 104 13.11 9.92 -14.05
CA ASN A 104 14.35 10.69 -14.03
C ASN A 104 15.03 10.63 -15.40
N GLN A 105 14.59 11.50 -16.31
CA GLN A 105 15.08 11.54 -17.69
C GLN A 105 16.56 11.93 -17.80
N LYS A 106 17.16 12.53 -16.75
CA LYS A 106 18.60 12.85 -16.71
C LYS A 106 19.47 11.60 -16.74
N LEU A 107 18.92 10.44 -16.37
CA LEU A 107 19.62 9.16 -16.44
C LEU A 107 19.69 8.60 -17.86
N ASN A 108 18.84 9.04 -18.77
CA ASN A 108 18.80 8.53 -20.13
C ASN A 108 20.15 8.73 -20.82
N ASN A 109 20.67 7.66 -21.41
CA ASN A 109 21.97 7.56 -22.06
C ASN A 109 23.18 7.75 -21.12
N GLN A 110 22.98 7.67 -19.80
CA GLN A 110 24.07 7.70 -18.84
C GLN A 110 24.56 6.29 -18.53
N ASN A 111 25.88 6.13 -18.47
CA ASN A 111 26.50 4.92 -17.93
C ASN A 111 26.44 4.97 -16.42
N MET A 112 25.68 4.06 -15.83
CA MET A 112 25.45 3.98 -14.38
C MET A 112 26.21 2.82 -13.71
N HIS A 113 27.20 2.25 -14.40
CA HIS A 113 27.96 1.10 -13.91
C HIS A 113 28.59 1.36 -12.54
N ASP A 114 29.19 2.53 -12.34
CA ASP A 114 29.88 2.89 -11.12
C ASP A 114 29.02 3.65 -10.11
N TYR A 115 27.78 3.89 -10.44
CA TYR A 115 26.83 4.50 -9.51
C TYR A 115 26.62 3.60 -8.28
N LYS A 116 26.71 4.20 -7.11
CA LYS A 116 26.47 3.53 -5.83
C LYS A 116 25.30 4.18 -5.09
N ASP A 117 24.44 3.36 -4.55
CA ASP A 117 23.44 3.84 -3.60
C ASP A 117 24.09 4.28 -2.28
N PRO A 118 23.36 4.90 -1.35
CA PRO A 118 23.91 5.30 -0.04
C PRO A 118 24.56 4.18 0.77
N ASN A 119 24.22 2.92 0.49
CA ASN A 119 24.79 1.74 1.14
C ASN A 119 26.01 1.17 0.37
N GLY A 120 26.45 1.85 -0.69
CA GLY A 120 27.60 1.45 -1.49
C GLY A 120 27.30 0.39 -2.57
N LYS A 121 26.02 0.09 -2.82
CA LYS A 121 25.62 -0.92 -3.80
C LYS A 121 25.63 -0.37 -5.22
N GLN A 122 26.35 -1.04 -6.13
CA GLN A 122 26.36 -0.71 -7.57
C GLN A 122 25.13 -1.30 -8.25
N ILE A 123 23.98 -0.63 -8.09
CA ILE A 123 22.68 -1.20 -8.44
C ILE A 123 22.50 -1.49 -9.92
N PHE A 124 22.90 -0.61 -10.83
CA PHE A 124 22.74 -0.83 -12.27
C PHE A 124 23.68 -1.91 -12.82
N LYS A 125 24.90 -2.00 -12.26
CA LYS A 125 25.80 -3.12 -12.51
C LYS A 125 25.16 -4.44 -12.08
N GLU A 126 24.57 -4.48 -10.90
CA GLU A 126 23.90 -5.67 -10.37
C GLU A 126 22.67 -6.05 -11.20
N PHE A 127 21.86 -5.09 -11.66
CA PHE A 127 20.75 -5.35 -12.60
C PHE A 127 21.23 -6.03 -13.87
N ALA A 128 22.30 -5.50 -14.49
CA ALA A 128 22.87 -6.02 -15.73
C ALA A 128 23.44 -7.43 -15.54
N GLU A 129 24.23 -7.66 -14.50
CA GLU A 129 24.83 -8.95 -14.18
C GLU A 129 23.78 -10.02 -13.87
N LEU A 130 22.77 -9.67 -13.07
CA LEU A 130 21.68 -10.56 -12.72
C LEU A 130 20.88 -10.99 -13.94
N ALA A 131 20.46 -10.03 -14.78
CA ALA A 131 19.72 -10.34 -16.02
C ALA A 131 20.55 -11.14 -17.00
N LYS A 132 21.84 -10.85 -17.13
CA LYS A 132 22.76 -11.57 -18.01
C LYS A 132 22.93 -13.03 -17.59
N LYS A 133 23.09 -13.27 -16.29
CA LYS A 133 23.35 -14.60 -15.72
C LYS A 133 22.09 -15.42 -15.53
N GLU A 134 21.09 -14.84 -14.84
CA GLU A 134 19.89 -15.55 -14.36
C GLU A 134 18.63 -15.27 -15.20
N LYS A 135 18.70 -14.34 -16.17
CA LYS A 135 17.60 -13.85 -17.02
C LYS A 135 16.60 -12.95 -16.29
N GLU A 136 16.34 -13.17 -15.05
CA GLU A 136 15.45 -12.37 -14.20
C GLU A 136 15.81 -12.53 -12.73
N GLY A 137 15.41 -11.57 -11.91
CA GLY A 137 15.61 -11.65 -10.47
C GLY A 137 15.32 -10.36 -9.73
N PHE A 138 15.47 -10.40 -8.41
CA PHE A 138 15.20 -9.27 -7.52
C PHE A 138 16.49 -8.64 -7.00
N VAL A 139 16.45 -7.32 -6.84
CA VAL A 139 17.52 -6.55 -6.22
C VAL A 139 16.91 -5.62 -5.17
N ASN A 140 17.46 -5.65 -3.95
CA ASN A 140 17.10 -4.76 -2.86
C ASN A 140 18.14 -3.64 -2.77
N TYR A 141 17.70 -2.39 -2.70
CA TYR A 141 18.57 -1.22 -2.66
C TYR A 141 17.86 0.00 -2.09
N VAL A 142 18.53 1.11 -2.00
CA VAL A 142 18.00 2.38 -1.56
C VAL A 142 17.95 3.34 -2.74
N TRP A 143 16.80 4.01 -2.94
CA TRP A 143 16.58 4.91 -4.06
C TRP A 143 15.82 6.17 -3.63
N PRO A 144 16.10 7.34 -4.25
CA PRO A 144 15.34 8.54 -4.00
C PRO A 144 13.85 8.32 -4.25
N LYS A 145 13.03 8.76 -3.29
CA LYS A 145 11.57 8.68 -3.37
C LYS A 145 11.00 10.10 -3.34
N PRO A 146 10.16 10.48 -4.32
CA PRO A 146 9.51 11.80 -4.33
C PRO A 146 8.77 12.07 -3.01
N GLY A 147 8.98 13.28 -2.45
CA GLY A 147 8.36 13.68 -1.19
C GLY A 147 9.10 13.23 0.09
N PHE A 148 10.27 12.59 -0.04
CA PHE A 148 11.11 12.17 1.08
C PHE A 148 12.48 12.84 0.99
N ASP A 149 13.00 13.31 2.12
CA ASP A 149 14.33 13.95 2.20
C ASP A 149 15.47 12.94 2.05
N LYS A 150 15.23 11.70 2.42
CA LYS A 150 16.21 10.62 2.36
C LYS A 150 15.74 9.53 1.39
N PRO A 151 16.68 8.87 0.69
CA PRO A 151 16.38 7.67 -0.08
C PRO A 151 15.69 6.60 0.78
N GLN A 152 14.77 5.84 0.18
CA GLN A 152 13.97 4.82 0.85
C GLN A 152 14.31 3.42 0.31
N GLU A 153 14.06 2.40 1.12
CA GLU A 153 14.23 1.01 0.71
C GLU A 153 13.30 0.65 -0.45
N LYS A 154 13.88 0.10 -1.50
CA LYS A 154 13.20 -0.31 -2.73
C LYS A 154 13.59 -1.74 -3.10
N VAL A 155 12.60 -2.49 -3.57
CA VAL A 155 12.79 -3.80 -4.20
C VAL A 155 12.47 -3.65 -5.68
N SER A 156 13.36 -4.12 -6.53
CA SER A 156 13.11 -4.17 -7.97
C SER A 156 13.22 -5.57 -8.51
N PHE A 157 12.39 -5.85 -9.52
CA PHE A 157 12.48 -7.02 -10.37
C PHE A 157 12.99 -6.61 -11.73
N VAL A 158 14.00 -7.30 -12.23
CA VAL A 158 14.56 -7.09 -13.55
C VAL A 158 14.42 -8.34 -14.38
N LYS A 159 14.13 -8.17 -15.67
CA LYS A 159 13.95 -9.26 -16.61
C LYS A 159 14.60 -8.93 -17.95
N LEU A 160 15.28 -9.92 -18.52
CA LEU A 160 15.96 -9.79 -19.81
C LEU A 160 14.96 -9.82 -20.97
N PHE A 161 14.97 -8.78 -21.79
CA PHE A 161 14.42 -8.80 -23.14
C PHE A 161 15.51 -9.22 -24.14
N LYS A 162 15.53 -10.50 -24.43
CA LYS A 162 16.61 -11.16 -25.15
C LYS A 162 16.93 -10.57 -26.54
N PRO A 163 15.95 -10.16 -27.38
CA PRO A 163 16.25 -9.68 -28.75
C PRO A 163 17.28 -8.55 -28.80
N TYR A 164 17.29 -7.66 -27.79
CA TYR A 164 18.20 -6.51 -27.76
C TYR A 164 19.12 -6.49 -26.53
N ASN A 165 19.18 -7.57 -25.76
CA ASN A 165 19.88 -7.61 -24.48
C ASN A 165 19.50 -6.46 -23.55
N TRP A 166 18.23 -6.07 -23.56
CA TRP A 166 17.69 -5.07 -22.66
C TRP A 166 17.32 -5.67 -21.33
N VAL A 167 17.66 -4.96 -20.29
CA VAL A 167 17.22 -5.24 -18.92
C VAL A 167 16.05 -4.31 -18.62
N ILE A 168 14.85 -4.86 -18.55
CA ILE A 168 13.64 -4.12 -18.23
C ILE A 168 13.35 -4.36 -16.77
N GLY A 169 13.23 -3.28 -16.00
CA GLY A 169 13.02 -3.36 -14.56
C GLY A 169 11.88 -2.49 -14.07
N THR A 170 11.34 -2.88 -12.94
CA THR A 170 10.39 -2.11 -12.15
C THR A 170 10.61 -2.37 -10.67
N GLY A 171 10.22 -1.43 -9.81
CA GLY A 171 10.44 -1.58 -8.40
C GLY A 171 9.34 -0.94 -7.56
N GLU A 172 9.27 -1.34 -6.29
CA GLU A 172 8.34 -0.80 -5.32
C GLU A 172 9.07 -0.45 -4.02
N TYR A 173 8.64 0.61 -3.38
CA TYR A 173 9.09 0.96 -2.05
C TYR A 173 8.33 0.13 -1.01
N VAL A 174 9.06 -0.41 -0.04
CA VAL A 174 8.50 -1.31 0.99
C VAL A 174 7.42 -0.62 1.81
N ASP A 175 7.59 0.66 2.15
CA ASP A 175 6.61 1.44 2.89
C ASP A 175 5.29 1.68 2.13
N ASN A 176 5.33 1.75 0.79
CA ASN A 176 4.12 1.87 -0.03
C ASN A 176 3.21 0.64 0.11
N ILE A 177 3.77 -0.55 0.19
CA ILE A 177 2.99 -1.79 0.35
C ILE A 177 2.37 -1.85 1.74
N THR A 178 3.10 -1.45 2.78
CA THR A 178 2.54 -1.34 4.14
C THR A 178 1.34 -0.40 4.16
N THR A 179 1.47 0.79 3.58
CA THR A 179 0.39 1.76 3.47
C THR A 179 -0.82 1.20 2.70
N LYS A 180 -0.58 0.50 1.58
CA LYS A 180 -1.65 -0.15 0.80
C LYS A 180 -2.41 -1.19 1.62
N ILE A 181 -1.71 -2.03 2.37
CA ILE A 181 -2.33 -3.04 3.25
C ILE A 181 -3.18 -2.37 4.33
N GLN A 182 -2.68 -1.28 4.93
CA GLN A 182 -3.44 -0.50 5.92
C GLN A 182 -4.71 0.11 5.30
N GLU A 183 -4.61 0.70 4.11
CA GLU A 183 -5.77 1.24 3.38
C GLU A 183 -6.81 0.16 3.08
N GLU A 184 -6.38 -1.03 2.64
CA GLU A 184 -7.27 -2.18 2.41
C GLU A 184 -7.97 -2.62 3.70
N ALA A 185 -7.26 -2.68 4.84
CA ALA A 185 -7.83 -3.01 6.14
C ALA A 185 -8.91 -2.00 6.54
N LEU A 186 -8.61 -0.71 6.45
CA LEU A 186 -9.56 0.36 6.78
C LEU A 186 -10.79 0.31 5.89
N LYS A 187 -10.62 0.08 4.60
CA LYS A 187 -11.74 -0.08 3.66
C LYS A 187 -12.63 -1.27 4.05
N THR A 188 -12.04 -2.41 4.33
CA THR A 188 -12.78 -3.62 4.72
C THR A 188 -13.60 -3.37 5.99
N ILE A 189 -13.00 -2.79 7.03
CA ILE A 189 -13.70 -2.48 8.28
C ILE A 189 -14.79 -1.43 8.04
N SER A 190 -14.55 -0.43 7.19
CA SER A 190 -15.53 0.62 6.86
C SER A 190 -16.80 0.08 6.20
N GLU A 191 -16.71 -1.05 5.52
CA GLU A 191 -17.82 -1.70 4.82
C GLU A 191 -18.53 -2.76 5.67
N MET A 192 -17.95 -3.17 6.78
CA MET A 192 -18.55 -4.16 7.68
C MET A 192 -19.78 -3.59 8.40
N ARG A 193 -20.84 -4.39 8.46
CA ARG A 193 -22.08 -4.08 9.15
C ARG A 193 -22.55 -5.26 9.99
N TYR A 194 -23.25 -4.99 11.05
CA TYR A 194 -23.87 -6.01 11.91
C TYR A 194 -25.28 -5.57 12.36
N ALA A 195 -26.05 -6.51 12.91
CA ALA A 195 -27.40 -6.26 13.40
C ALA A 195 -28.24 -5.39 12.42
N ASN A 196 -28.78 -4.26 12.86
CA ASN A 196 -29.63 -3.36 12.06
C ASN A 196 -28.81 -2.29 11.32
N ASN A 197 -27.78 -2.71 10.58
CA ASN A 197 -26.86 -1.83 9.85
C ASN A 197 -25.93 -1.00 10.78
N ASP A 198 -25.65 -1.52 11.95
CA ASP A 198 -24.63 -0.98 12.84
C ASP A 198 -23.24 -1.16 12.23
N TYR A 199 -22.29 -0.32 12.63
CA TYR A 199 -21.00 -0.16 11.96
C TYR A 199 -19.84 -0.17 12.97
N PHE A 200 -18.64 -0.31 12.45
CA PHE A 200 -17.38 -0.16 13.16
C PHE A 200 -16.71 1.16 12.79
N TRP A 201 -16.00 1.75 13.73
CA TRP A 201 -15.06 2.83 13.48
C TRP A 201 -13.72 2.50 14.14
N ILE A 202 -12.67 3.23 13.76
CA ILE A 202 -11.33 3.09 14.34
C ILE A 202 -10.82 4.46 14.74
N ASN A 203 -10.45 4.62 16.00
CA ASN A 203 -9.66 5.75 16.49
C ASN A 203 -8.44 5.23 17.24
N ASP A 204 -7.40 6.05 17.32
CA ASP A 204 -6.21 5.73 18.11
C ASP A 204 -6.37 6.14 19.59
N SER A 205 -5.33 5.87 20.37
CA SER A 205 -5.33 6.15 21.80
C SER A 205 -5.15 7.64 22.16
N ASN A 206 -4.90 8.55 21.19
CA ASN A 206 -4.57 9.95 21.47
C ASN A 206 -5.73 10.93 21.69
N PRO A 207 -7.00 10.70 21.43
CA PRO A 207 -7.74 9.95 20.44
C PRO A 207 -7.88 10.73 19.11
N LYS A 208 -7.35 10.19 18.07
CA LYS A 208 -7.53 10.68 16.69
C LYS A 208 -8.42 9.72 15.92
N MET A 209 -9.39 10.22 15.16
CA MET A 209 -10.21 9.38 14.31
C MET A 209 -9.37 8.90 13.13
N ILE A 210 -9.24 7.58 12.99
CA ILE A 210 -8.58 6.95 11.87
C ILE A 210 -9.57 6.69 10.74
N MET A 211 -10.73 6.11 11.07
CA MET A 211 -11.79 5.82 10.09
C MET A 211 -13.16 5.80 10.75
N HIS A 212 -14.09 6.62 10.24
CA HIS A 212 -15.51 6.58 10.61
C HIS A 212 -16.36 6.43 9.34
N PRO A 213 -17.10 5.31 9.18
CA PRO A 213 -17.76 5.01 7.90
C PRO A 213 -18.96 5.91 7.61
N MET A 214 -19.64 6.40 8.65
CA MET A 214 -20.86 7.20 8.52
C MET A 214 -20.60 8.70 8.57
N ASN A 215 -19.46 9.14 9.12
CA ASN A 215 -19.08 10.55 9.19
C ASN A 215 -17.60 10.72 8.84
N GLN A 216 -17.31 10.74 7.58
CA GLN A 216 -15.94 10.84 7.06
C GLN A 216 -15.26 12.17 7.39
N LYS A 217 -16.02 13.21 7.75
CA LYS A 217 -15.46 14.51 8.19
C LYS A 217 -14.65 14.39 9.48
N LEU A 218 -14.90 13.36 10.27
CA LEU A 218 -14.12 13.08 11.48
C LEU A 218 -12.74 12.49 11.19
N ASN A 219 -12.56 11.84 10.04
CA ASN A 219 -11.31 11.15 9.72
C ASN A 219 -10.11 12.12 9.75
N GLY A 220 -9.09 11.72 10.48
CA GLY A 220 -7.88 12.53 10.67
C GLY A 220 -7.97 13.62 11.73
N THR A 221 -9.12 13.81 12.40
CA THR A 221 -9.28 14.85 13.40
C THR A 221 -8.89 14.38 14.80
N ASP A 222 -8.34 15.31 15.59
CA ASP A 222 -8.14 15.14 17.02
C ASP A 222 -9.50 15.29 17.74
N LEU A 223 -9.90 14.25 18.47
CA LEU A 223 -11.17 14.17 19.19
C LEU A 223 -11.01 14.31 20.71
N SER A 224 -9.86 14.73 21.20
CA SER A 224 -9.57 14.90 22.63
C SER A 224 -10.49 15.91 23.33
N THR A 225 -11.01 16.87 22.58
CA THR A 225 -11.95 17.88 23.09
C THR A 225 -13.41 17.63 22.68
N TYR A 226 -13.65 16.63 21.82
CA TYR A 226 -14.99 16.31 21.37
C TYR A 226 -15.84 15.78 22.54
N ALA A 227 -16.98 16.41 22.78
CA ALA A 227 -17.93 16.00 23.81
C ALA A 227 -19.34 15.88 23.25
N ASP A 228 -20.11 14.95 23.80
CA ASP A 228 -21.53 14.85 23.51
C ASP A 228 -22.32 16.03 24.14
N PRO A 229 -23.61 16.21 23.85
CA PRO A 229 -24.39 17.30 24.40
C PRO A 229 -24.46 17.35 25.93
N TYR A 230 -24.08 16.28 26.60
CA TYR A 230 -24.06 16.17 28.07
C TYR A 230 -22.64 16.32 28.64
N GLY A 231 -21.66 16.68 27.83
CA GLY A 231 -20.29 16.94 28.24
C GLY A 231 -19.40 15.71 28.35
N THR A 232 -19.87 14.54 27.89
CA THR A 232 -19.06 13.31 27.88
C THR A 232 -18.01 13.38 26.75
N LYS A 233 -16.73 13.38 27.11
CA LYS A 233 -15.61 13.26 26.15
C LYS A 233 -15.47 11.81 25.72
N LEU A 234 -16.40 11.37 24.87
CA LEU A 234 -16.61 9.95 24.55
C LEU A 234 -15.38 9.25 23.97
N PHE A 235 -14.60 9.90 23.10
CA PHE A 235 -13.43 9.27 22.49
C PHE A 235 -12.25 9.16 23.47
N VAL A 236 -12.13 10.10 24.41
CA VAL A 236 -11.18 9.99 25.52
C VAL A 236 -11.54 8.81 26.43
N GLU A 237 -12.81 8.67 26.77
CA GLU A 237 -13.28 7.53 27.59
C GLU A 237 -13.11 6.19 26.84
N MET A 238 -13.37 6.15 25.55
CA MET A 238 -13.13 4.96 24.72
C MET A 238 -11.66 4.55 24.71
N ALA A 239 -10.75 5.49 24.48
CA ALA A 239 -9.31 5.22 24.51
C ALA A 239 -8.86 4.72 25.90
N LYS A 240 -9.38 5.31 26.96
CA LYS A 240 -9.09 4.91 28.33
C LYS A 240 -9.57 3.48 28.64
N VAL A 241 -10.81 3.14 28.26
CA VAL A 241 -11.39 1.81 28.47
C VAL A 241 -10.62 0.75 27.68
N ALA A 242 -10.34 1.02 26.40
CA ALA A 242 -9.61 0.09 25.53
C ALA A 242 -8.18 -0.18 26.03
N ASN A 243 -7.50 0.85 26.59
CA ASN A 243 -6.14 0.69 27.13
C ASN A 243 -6.10 0.05 28.52
N ALA A 244 -7.19 0.13 29.28
CA ALA A 244 -7.22 -0.37 30.66
C ALA A 244 -7.39 -1.89 30.76
N LYS A 245 -8.02 -2.53 29.75
CA LYS A 245 -8.35 -3.96 29.76
C LYS A 245 -8.08 -4.57 28.40
N SER A 246 -7.42 -5.71 28.35
CA SER A 246 -7.11 -6.43 27.11
C SER A 246 -8.36 -6.87 26.34
N GLN A 247 -9.48 -7.13 27.04
CA GLN A 247 -10.76 -7.50 26.43
C GLN A 247 -11.64 -6.29 26.10
N GLY A 248 -11.20 -5.06 26.43
CA GLY A 248 -12.00 -3.85 26.22
C GLY A 248 -13.15 -3.65 27.21
N GLY A 249 -14.17 -2.92 26.81
CA GLY A 249 -15.32 -2.65 27.63
C GLY A 249 -16.38 -1.76 26.98
N LEU A 250 -17.51 -1.59 27.67
CA LEU A 250 -18.59 -0.71 27.23
C LEU A 250 -18.34 0.76 27.61
N VAL A 251 -18.68 1.64 26.64
CA VAL A 251 -18.75 3.09 26.87
C VAL A 251 -20.17 3.57 26.53
N LYS A 252 -20.78 4.34 27.43
CA LYS A 252 -22.09 4.96 27.23
C LYS A 252 -21.92 6.44 26.92
N TYR A 253 -22.61 6.89 25.89
CA TYR A 253 -22.61 8.28 25.44
C TYR A 253 -23.86 8.60 24.62
N TYR A 254 -23.97 9.84 24.12
CA TYR A 254 -25.07 10.24 23.26
C TYR A 254 -24.51 10.52 21.85
N TRP A 255 -25.21 10.02 20.85
CA TRP A 255 -24.79 10.11 19.44
C TRP A 255 -26.00 10.19 18.52
N ASP A 256 -25.87 10.95 17.45
CA ASP A 256 -26.91 11.03 16.44
C ASP A 256 -27.08 9.69 15.72
N LYS A 257 -28.33 9.30 15.49
CA LYS A 257 -28.60 8.15 14.62
C LYS A 257 -28.23 8.48 13.19
N PRO A 258 -27.77 7.50 12.41
CA PRO A 258 -27.57 7.68 10.97
C PRO A 258 -28.82 8.29 10.33
N ASN A 259 -28.65 9.32 9.51
CA ASN A 259 -29.72 10.06 8.83
C ASN A 259 -30.68 10.89 9.71
N LYS A 260 -30.35 11.10 10.99
CA LYS A 260 -31.08 11.98 11.91
C LYS A 260 -30.11 12.89 12.66
N PRO A 261 -29.57 13.92 12.00
CA PRO A 261 -28.67 14.86 12.63
C PRO A 261 -29.43 15.71 13.67
N ASN A 262 -28.71 16.13 14.72
CA ASN A 262 -29.24 16.93 15.82
C ASN A 262 -30.34 16.25 16.70
N ASP A 263 -30.37 14.91 16.68
CA ASP A 263 -31.27 14.12 17.57
C ASP A 263 -30.46 13.03 18.29
N PRO A 264 -29.53 13.40 19.20
CA PRO A 264 -28.68 12.45 19.90
C PRO A 264 -29.46 11.51 20.77
N LYS A 265 -29.20 10.23 20.68
CA LYS A 265 -29.77 9.17 21.51
C LYS A 265 -28.68 8.48 22.31
N ALA A 266 -29.07 7.93 23.46
CA ALA A 266 -28.16 7.13 24.25
C ALA A 266 -27.65 5.95 23.45
N LYS A 267 -26.32 5.80 23.36
CA LYS A 267 -25.62 4.75 22.64
C LYS A 267 -24.64 4.04 23.56
N PHE A 268 -24.54 2.73 23.40
CA PHE A 268 -23.50 1.91 23.98
C PHE A 268 -22.59 1.42 22.86
N SER A 269 -21.30 1.56 23.06
CA SER A 269 -20.31 0.97 22.19
C SER A 269 -19.31 0.14 22.97
N TYR A 270 -18.86 -0.94 22.40
CA TYR A 270 -17.79 -1.78 22.92
C TYR A 270 -16.47 -1.40 22.22
N VAL A 271 -15.41 -1.19 22.99
CA VAL A 271 -14.09 -0.76 22.51
C VAL A 271 -12.99 -1.60 23.13
#